data_2a6a682ecc0cb89d19089e3561afdee2
#
_entry.id   2a6a682ecc0cb89d19089e3561afdee2
#
_cell.length_a   1.000
_cell.length_b   1.000
_cell.length_c   1.000
_cell.angle_alpha   90.00
_cell.angle_beta   90.00
_cell.angle_gamma   90.00
#
_symmetry.space_group_name_H-M   'P 1'
#
loop_
_entity.id
_entity.type
_entity.pdbx_description
1 polymer ?
#
loop_
_entity_poly.entity_id
_entity_poly.type
_entity_poly.pdbx_seq_one_letter_code
_entity_poly.pdbx_strand_id
1 'polypeptide(L)'
;MIEKYYSGVIEQIYNRIGKETRNIVMANYSNDFSIENLEVIRRYQSNEDNVFFAYSEFSYNTLVGAYEPFLDIICNMHRRFIGGSFDDFQKECGVYYLHRQVLNSYYETGECFREETVLLNEVAYEQRRMTMAIADMLKKLSEVKPLMIVINRFQMASKSSIETIKYLIDNPCANIGIVLGVNAIVKGTDSTVEVWDRIVESLEDRSAIYYIGSAGPLKNNVKTTNDDELYITMNFEQSIQEASNIMEFLDFEQARRGCRIIEHKLKFEDAWIDEKSLRRFYMVYARTSVLLGEMSKAIELTNEYKALIPENDSEHYLSLYYFMKGTCYMYQGKLEKAGNSAKSAYDYAVLAEDDTLIFKAELLSVMIKMSGWYNIFFCVQDIPVSDEIIEKLIKHGYRNHLAHIYIYAYDNSRDVVKQSFYDESLLKHFTKGLELAKEIGNEQLVYDAYQKTIMLASTRDVYKRQRIACHKHKRR
;
A
#
# COMPACT_ATOMS: atom_id res chain seq x y z
N MET A 1 25.35 29.45 15.47
CA MET A 1 24.13 30.27 15.32
C MET A 1 22.97 29.44 14.85
N ILE A 2 23.09 28.65 13.78
CA ILE A 2 22.03 27.74 13.23
C ILE A 2 21.53 26.77 14.28
N GLU A 3 22.42 26.08 14.99
CA GLU A 3 22.08 25.13 16.07
C GLU A 3 21.21 25.76 17.15
N LYS A 4 21.48 26.99 17.56
CA LYS A 4 20.68 27.69 18.57
C LYS A 4 19.25 27.96 18.08
N TYR A 5 19.10 28.38 16.81
CA TYR A 5 17.78 28.60 16.23
C TYR A 5 16.99 27.29 16.07
N TYR A 6 17.65 26.23 15.62
CA TYR A 6 17.01 24.94 15.45
C TYR A 6 16.55 24.37 16.81
N SER A 7 17.41 24.41 17.83
CA SER A 7 17.08 24.05 19.20
C SER A 7 15.89 24.85 19.73
N GLY A 8 15.84 26.16 19.44
CA GLY A 8 14.72 27.02 19.82
C GLY A 8 13.38 26.59 19.19
N VAL A 9 13.37 26.16 17.92
CA VAL A 9 12.19 25.63 17.26
C VAL A 9 11.71 24.34 17.94
N ILE A 10 12.63 23.43 18.23
CA ILE A 10 12.30 22.17 18.93
C ILE A 10 11.69 22.46 20.30
N GLU A 11 12.31 23.33 21.11
CA GLU A 11 11.80 23.72 22.43
C GLU A 11 10.42 24.37 22.34
N GLN A 12 10.23 25.25 21.37
CA GLN A 12 8.93 25.91 21.16
C GLN A 12 7.81 24.90 20.87
N ILE A 13 8.05 23.94 19.98
CA ILE A 13 7.05 22.91 19.66
C ILE A 13 6.81 21.99 20.84
N TYR A 14 7.88 21.53 21.52
CA TYR A 14 7.75 20.70 22.72
C TYR A 14 6.85 21.34 23.78
N ASN A 15 6.99 22.64 24.01
CA ASN A 15 6.19 23.36 25.01
C ASN A 15 4.71 23.59 24.61
N ARG A 16 4.36 23.40 23.34
CA ARG A 16 3.01 23.52 22.79
C ARG A 16 2.23 22.21 22.83
N ILE A 17 2.91 21.06 22.94
CA ILE A 17 2.26 19.74 22.96
C ILE A 17 1.25 19.69 24.12
N GLY A 18 0.05 19.20 23.80
CA GLY A 18 -1.08 19.17 24.73
C GLY A 18 -1.84 20.49 24.93
N LYS A 19 -1.35 21.60 24.34
CA LYS A 19 -1.94 22.93 24.51
C LYS A 19 -2.48 23.50 23.20
N GLU A 20 -1.79 23.24 22.11
CA GLU A 20 -2.13 23.76 20.78
C GLU A 20 -2.27 22.60 19.78
N THR A 21 -3.05 22.80 18.72
CA THR A 21 -3.27 21.77 17.69
C THR A 21 -2.32 21.93 16.48
N ARG A 22 -1.69 23.10 16.33
CA ARG A 22 -0.79 23.41 15.19
C ARG A 22 0.67 23.23 15.59
N ASN A 23 1.07 21.99 15.82
CA ASN A 23 2.39 21.62 16.33
C ASN A 23 3.27 20.92 15.29
N ILE A 24 2.93 20.99 13.99
CA ILE A 24 3.75 20.46 12.90
C ILE A 24 4.37 21.64 12.19
N VAL A 25 5.70 21.67 12.15
CA VAL A 25 6.44 22.78 11.56
C VAL A 25 7.61 22.25 10.72
N MET A 26 8.00 23.05 9.72
CA MET A 26 9.18 22.81 8.92
C MET A 26 10.28 23.81 9.32
N ALA A 27 11.45 23.28 9.61
CA ALA A 27 12.66 24.06 9.85
C ALA A 27 13.55 23.99 8.61
N ASN A 28 13.50 25.05 7.78
CA ASN A 28 14.23 25.11 6.52
C ASN A 28 15.61 25.76 6.73
N TYR A 29 16.66 25.08 6.32
CA TYR A 29 18.05 25.53 6.48
C TYR A 29 18.84 25.39 5.17
N SER A 30 19.92 26.20 5.02
CA SER A 30 20.68 26.25 3.78
C SER A 30 21.91 25.34 3.74
N ASN A 31 22.34 24.85 4.88
CA ASN A 31 23.55 24.04 5.00
C ASN A 31 23.19 22.67 5.54
N ASP A 32 23.79 21.62 4.97
CA ASP A 32 23.64 20.29 5.51
C ASP A 32 24.39 20.13 6.82
N PHE A 33 23.70 19.85 7.90
CA PHE A 33 24.28 19.57 9.21
C PHE A 33 23.48 18.49 9.94
N SER A 34 24.17 17.66 10.72
CA SER A 34 23.50 16.71 11.59
C SER A 34 23.04 17.39 12.87
N ILE A 35 21.79 17.14 13.24
CA ILE A 35 21.19 17.66 14.48
C ILE A 35 21.22 16.64 15.62
N GLU A 36 21.69 15.43 15.36
CA GLU A 36 21.77 14.33 16.35
C GLU A 36 22.51 14.74 17.63
N ASN A 37 23.58 15.54 17.48
CA ASN A 37 24.42 15.95 18.58
C ASN A 37 23.93 17.19 19.33
N LEU A 38 22.79 17.77 18.94
CA LEU A 38 22.25 18.92 19.67
C LEU A 38 21.90 18.54 21.11
N GLU A 39 22.33 19.40 22.05
CA GLU A 39 22.04 19.19 23.49
C GLU A 39 20.53 19.04 23.77
N VAL A 40 19.69 19.77 23.05
CA VAL A 40 18.23 19.69 23.17
C VAL A 40 17.69 18.29 22.85
N ILE A 41 18.24 17.62 21.82
CA ILE A 41 17.87 16.26 21.45
C ILE A 41 18.20 15.30 22.59
N ARG A 42 19.47 15.32 23.05
CA ARG A 42 19.94 14.48 24.16
C ARG A 42 19.14 14.70 25.45
N ARG A 43 18.82 15.96 25.76
CA ARG A 43 18.04 16.31 26.95
C ARG A 43 16.64 15.72 26.90
N TYR A 44 15.94 15.79 25.78
CA TYR A 44 14.59 15.27 25.67
C TYR A 44 14.55 13.75 25.52
N GLN A 45 15.53 13.14 24.86
CA GLN A 45 15.68 11.69 24.82
C GLN A 45 15.93 11.07 26.21
N SER A 46 16.63 11.79 27.09
CA SER A 46 16.90 11.33 28.46
C SER A 46 15.78 11.61 29.46
N ASN A 47 14.81 12.47 29.10
CA ASN A 47 13.69 12.86 29.98
C ASN A 47 12.34 12.57 29.33
N GLU A 48 11.98 11.28 29.33
CA GLU A 48 10.73 10.78 28.74
C GLU A 48 9.51 10.82 29.67
N ASP A 49 9.60 11.46 30.85
CA ASP A 49 8.55 11.37 31.87
C ASP A 49 7.18 11.86 31.36
N ASN A 50 7.13 12.94 30.61
CA ASN A 50 5.89 13.58 30.16
C ASN A 50 5.58 13.40 28.67
N VAL A 51 6.60 13.30 27.80
CA VAL A 51 6.46 13.24 26.35
C VAL A 51 7.39 12.15 25.81
N PHE A 52 6.88 11.29 24.93
CA PHE A 52 7.74 10.39 24.18
C PHE A 52 8.46 11.18 23.09
N PHE A 53 9.79 11.18 23.12
CA PHE A 53 10.61 11.92 22.19
C PHE A 53 11.29 10.98 21.20
N ALA A 54 10.99 11.14 19.91
CA ALA A 54 11.60 10.40 18.83
C ALA A 54 12.44 11.32 17.94
N TYR A 55 13.65 10.89 17.63
CA TYR A 55 14.54 11.55 16.66
C TYR A 55 14.89 10.58 15.53
N SER A 56 14.84 11.06 14.30
CA SER A 56 15.27 10.35 13.10
C SER A 56 16.00 11.29 12.15
N GLU A 57 16.97 10.75 11.43
CA GLU A 57 17.73 11.46 10.40
C GLU A 57 17.88 10.58 9.16
N PHE A 58 17.42 11.06 8.01
CA PHE A 58 17.58 10.36 6.76
C PHE A 58 18.96 10.56 6.14
N SER A 59 19.47 9.52 5.52
CA SER A 59 20.72 9.56 4.76
C SER A 59 20.44 9.76 3.27
N TYR A 60 21.32 10.50 2.58
CA TYR A 60 21.27 10.62 1.12
C TYR A 60 21.60 9.30 0.39
N ASN A 61 22.26 8.38 1.07
CA ASN A 61 22.87 7.19 0.48
C ASN A 61 22.13 5.89 0.84
N THR A 62 20.95 5.97 1.43
CA THR A 62 20.16 4.80 1.83
C THR A 62 18.77 4.82 1.19
N LEU A 63 18.26 3.63 0.90
CA LEU A 63 16.85 3.48 0.59
C LEU A 63 16.05 3.70 1.87
N VAL A 64 15.15 4.67 1.85
CA VAL A 64 14.28 4.99 2.98
C VAL A 64 13.07 4.05 2.93
N GLY A 65 12.73 3.43 4.05
CA GLY A 65 11.58 2.54 4.18
C GLY A 65 10.24 3.26 4.01
N ALA A 66 9.22 2.49 3.69
CA ALA A 66 7.85 3.02 3.65
C ALA A 66 7.42 3.43 5.07
N TYR A 67 6.78 4.60 5.18
CA TYR A 67 6.29 5.17 6.46
C TYR A 67 7.37 5.35 7.55
N GLU A 68 8.64 5.30 7.20
CA GLU A 68 9.73 5.59 8.13
C GLU A 68 9.72 7.10 8.51
N PRO A 69 9.92 7.51 9.80
CA PRO A 69 10.17 6.65 10.95
C PRO A 69 8.90 6.25 11.73
N PHE A 70 7.72 6.48 11.20
CA PHE A 70 6.45 6.35 11.94
C PHE A 70 6.15 4.92 12.35
N LEU A 71 6.47 3.93 11.53
CA LEU A 71 6.27 2.52 11.85
C LEU A 71 7.07 2.12 13.10
N ASP A 72 8.33 2.49 13.17
CA ASP A 72 9.19 2.18 14.32
C ASP A 72 8.70 2.88 15.58
N ILE A 73 8.24 4.13 15.46
CA ILE A 73 7.64 4.88 16.56
C ILE A 73 6.38 4.17 17.07
N ILE A 74 5.48 3.75 16.17
CA ILE A 74 4.26 3.02 16.52
C ILE A 74 4.59 1.72 17.24
N CYS A 75 5.48 0.91 16.68
CA CYS A 75 5.89 -0.37 17.26
C CYS A 75 6.51 -0.18 18.65
N ASN A 76 7.39 0.79 18.80
CA ASN A 76 8.07 1.09 20.06
C ASN A 76 7.08 1.59 21.12
N MET A 77 6.25 2.58 20.78
CA MET A 77 5.24 3.11 21.71
C MET A 77 4.23 2.05 22.13
N HIS A 78 3.75 1.21 21.20
CA HIS A 78 2.85 0.13 21.54
C HIS A 78 3.48 -0.85 22.54
N ARG A 79 4.72 -1.32 22.27
CA ARG A 79 5.44 -2.24 23.18
C ARG A 79 5.67 -1.66 24.57
N ARG A 80 5.94 -0.34 24.66
CA ARG A 80 6.32 0.32 25.91
C ARG A 80 5.13 0.79 26.75
N PHE A 81 4.04 1.23 26.14
CA PHE A 81 2.99 1.98 26.84
C PHE A 81 1.61 1.33 26.76
N ILE A 82 1.36 0.45 25.78
CA ILE A 82 0.08 -0.25 25.64
C ILE A 82 0.25 -1.72 26.00
N GLY A 83 1.15 -2.42 25.32
CA GLY A 83 1.31 -3.87 25.45
C GLY A 83 0.13 -4.66 24.89
N GLY A 84 0.13 -5.99 25.13
CA GLY A 84 -0.92 -6.86 24.63
C GLY A 84 -0.86 -7.12 23.13
N SER A 85 -2.03 -7.40 22.52
CA SER A 85 -2.13 -7.74 21.10
C SER A 85 -2.04 -6.49 20.22
N PHE A 86 -1.08 -6.46 19.33
CA PHE A 86 -0.96 -5.38 18.33
C PHE A 86 -2.11 -5.42 17.31
N ASP A 87 -2.62 -6.60 16.96
CA ASP A 87 -3.79 -6.75 16.09
C ASP A 87 -5.06 -6.14 16.71
N ASP A 88 -5.26 -6.30 18.02
CA ASP A 88 -6.42 -5.72 18.69
C ASP A 88 -6.30 -4.19 18.79
N PHE A 89 -5.12 -3.65 19.06
CA PHE A 89 -4.86 -2.21 18.98
C PHE A 89 -5.16 -1.66 17.57
N GLN A 90 -4.74 -2.34 16.52
CA GLN A 90 -5.03 -1.94 15.14
C GLN A 90 -6.54 -1.98 14.85
N LYS A 91 -7.28 -2.98 15.36
CA LYS A 91 -8.74 -3.04 15.24
C LYS A 91 -9.42 -1.84 15.90
N GLU A 92 -8.97 -1.46 17.10
CA GLU A 92 -9.46 -0.27 17.80
C GLU A 92 -9.20 1.02 17.02
N CYS A 93 -8.09 1.08 16.28
CA CYS A 93 -7.78 2.19 15.38
C CYS A 93 -8.53 2.13 14.04
N GLY A 94 -9.36 1.10 13.80
CA GLY A 94 -10.11 0.93 12.54
C GLY A 94 -9.22 0.54 11.36
N VAL A 95 -8.05 -0.06 11.60
CA VAL A 95 -7.15 -0.47 10.54
C VAL A 95 -7.76 -1.60 9.73
N TYR A 96 -7.75 -1.43 8.42
CA TYR A 96 -8.29 -2.39 7.49
C TYR A 96 -7.59 -3.75 7.55
N TYR A 97 -8.35 -4.81 7.37
CA TYR A 97 -7.90 -6.19 7.49
C TYR A 97 -6.62 -6.51 6.70
N LEU A 98 -6.52 -6.11 5.42
CA LEU A 98 -5.32 -6.37 4.61
C LEU A 98 -4.08 -5.62 5.11
N HIS A 99 -4.27 -4.44 5.70
CA HIS A 99 -3.18 -3.67 6.27
C HIS A 99 -2.70 -4.27 7.59
N ARG A 100 -3.62 -4.81 8.40
CA ARG A 100 -3.27 -5.47 9.67
C ARG A 100 -2.35 -6.67 9.46
N GLN A 101 -2.52 -7.44 8.38
CA GLN A 101 -1.61 -8.56 8.06
C GLN A 101 -0.16 -8.08 7.93
N VAL A 102 0.07 -7.04 7.13
CA VAL A 102 1.41 -6.49 6.90
C VAL A 102 1.98 -5.85 8.16
N LEU A 103 1.18 -5.08 8.87
CA LEU A 103 1.60 -4.40 10.09
C LEU A 103 1.93 -5.39 11.22
N ASN A 104 1.16 -6.47 11.37
CA ASN A 104 1.46 -7.52 12.35
C ASN A 104 2.75 -8.25 11.99
N SER A 105 2.94 -8.64 10.73
CA SER A 105 4.16 -9.29 10.27
C SER A 105 5.39 -8.41 10.54
N TYR A 106 5.32 -7.13 10.18
CA TYR A 106 6.39 -6.17 10.45
C TYR A 106 6.65 -6.02 11.96
N TYR A 107 5.60 -5.90 12.77
CA TYR A 107 5.73 -5.77 14.22
C TYR A 107 6.44 -6.97 14.86
N GLU A 108 6.17 -8.19 14.38
CA GLU A 108 6.70 -9.43 14.94
C GLU A 108 8.12 -9.73 14.44
N THR A 109 8.38 -9.54 13.16
CA THR A 109 9.59 -10.05 12.49
C THR A 109 10.47 -8.98 11.84
N GLY A 110 9.95 -7.76 11.65
CA GLY A 110 10.60 -6.74 10.81
C GLY A 110 10.46 -7.00 9.30
N GLU A 111 9.81 -8.10 8.91
CA GLU A 111 9.55 -8.43 7.52
C GLU A 111 8.07 -8.32 7.21
N CYS A 112 7.75 -7.79 6.03
CA CYS A 112 6.37 -7.63 5.60
C CYS A 112 5.88 -8.83 4.81
N PHE A 113 4.75 -9.36 5.22
CA PHE A 113 4.08 -10.43 4.51
C PHE A 113 2.58 -10.15 4.43
N ARG A 114 2.00 -10.48 3.28
CA ARG A 114 0.56 -10.41 3.02
C ARG A 114 0.11 -11.68 2.33
N GLU A 115 -0.88 -12.36 2.89
CA GLU A 115 -1.44 -13.56 2.29
C GLU A 115 -2.31 -13.21 1.07
N GLU A 116 -3.23 -12.28 1.25
CA GLU A 116 -4.17 -11.84 0.24
C GLU A 116 -3.65 -10.58 -0.46
N THR A 117 -3.47 -10.63 -1.79
CA THR A 117 -2.95 -9.51 -2.58
C THR A 117 -3.99 -8.41 -2.76
N VAL A 118 -3.52 -7.15 -2.82
CA VAL A 118 -4.36 -6.00 -3.22
C VAL A 118 -4.61 -6.07 -4.72
N LEU A 119 -5.85 -5.81 -5.12
CA LEU A 119 -6.23 -5.75 -6.52
C LEU A 119 -5.74 -4.44 -7.17
N LEU A 120 -5.31 -4.50 -8.43
CA LEU A 120 -4.74 -3.33 -9.12
C LEU A 120 -5.68 -2.12 -9.15
N ASN A 121 -6.97 -2.35 -9.29
CA ASN A 121 -7.99 -1.29 -9.29
C ASN A 121 -8.23 -0.65 -7.91
N GLU A 122 -7.76 -1.27 -6.84
CA GLU A 122 -7.89 -0.76 -5.47
C GLU A 122 -6.62 -0.07 -4.96
N VAL A 123 -5.49 -0.20 -5.67
CA VAL A 123 -4.17 0.22 -5.22
C VAL A 123 -4.13 1.65 -4.68
N ALA A 124 -4.63 2.62 -5.45
CA ALA A 124 -4.57 4.03 -5.04
C ALA A 124 -5.41 4.30 -3.77
N TYR A 125 -6.54 3.62 -3.65
CA TYR A 125 -7.40 3.71 -2.49
C TYR A 125 -6.75 3.07 -1.26
N GLU A 126 -6.15 1.90 -1.43
CA GLU A 126 -5.47 1.19 -0.35
C GLU A 126 -4.19 1.90 0.13
N GLN A 127 -3.45 2.56 -0.77
CA GLN A 127 -2.33 3.43 -0.38
C GLN A 127 -2.80 4.55 0.57
N ARG A 128 -3.89 5.22 0.20
CA ARG A 128 -4.46 6.29 1.03
C ARG A 128 -4.94 5.76 2.39
N ARG A 129 -5.59 4.59 2.41
CA ARG A 129 -6.06 3.96 3.66
C ARG A 129 -4.92 3.56 4.56
N MET A 130 -3.82 3.02 4.03
CA MET A 130 -2.62 2.72 4.82
C MET A 130 -2.03 3.99 5.44
N THR A 131 -1.92 5.07 4.67
CA THR A 131 -1.47 6.38 5.18
C THR A 131 -2.35 6.87 6.33
N MET A 132 -3.68 6.80 6.17
CA MET A 132 -4.62 7.17 7.23
C MET A 132 -4.44 6.29 8.46
N ALA A 133 -4.33 4.97 8.28
CA ALA A 133 -4.14 4.01 9.37
C ALA A 133 -2.87 4.32 10.20
N ILE A 134 -1.75 4.60 9.54
CA ILE A 134 -0.49 4.98 10.20
C ILE A 134 -0.68 6.26 11.02
N ALA A 135 -1.29 7.28 10.43
CA ALA A 135 -1.51 8.55 11.12
C ALA A 135 -2.50 8.42 12.30
N ASP A 136 -3.56 7.64 12.15
CA ASP A 136 -4.56 7.46 13.21
C ASP A 136 -4.02 6.58 14.34
N MET A 137 -3.16 5.59 14.07
CA MET A 137 -2.43 4.87 15.12
C MET A 137 -1.49 5.81 15.91
N LEU A 138 -0.77 6.73 15.25
CA LEU A 138 0.04 7.73 15.94
C LEU A 138 -0.80 8.63 16.84
N LYS A 139 -1.96 9.09 16.37
CA LYS A 139 -2.89 9.88 17.18
C LYS A 139 -3.37 9.11 18.40
N LYS A 140 -3.77 7.85 18.21
CA LYS A 140 -4.23 6.98 19.29
C LYS A 140 -3.16 6.75 20.34
N LEU A 141 -1.92 6.49 19.92
CA LEU A 141 -0.77 6.37 20.83
C LEU A 141 -0.49 7.68 21.58
N SER A 142 -0.65 8.82 20.90
CA SER A 142 -0.43 10.14 21.52
C SER A 142 -1.46 10.49 22.62
N GLU A 143 -2.63 9.84 22.63
CA GLU A 143 -3.61 9.95 23.73
C GLU A 143 -3.08 9.31 25.02
N VAL A 144 -2.31 8.23 24.90
CA VAL A 144 -1.69 7.52 26.03
C VAL A 144 -0.44 8.24 26.50
N LYS A 145 0.42 8.65 25.55
CA LYS A 145 1.67 9.37 25.82
C LYS A 145 1.89 10.43 24.75
N PRO A 146 1.86 11.73 25.10
CA PRO A 146 2.14 12.79 24.15
C PRO A 146 3.44 12.54 23.37
N LEU A 147 3.49 12.89 22.09
CA LEU A 147 4.52 12.50 21.16
C LEU A 147 5.22 13.73 20.56
N MET A 148 6.55 13.77 20.63
CA MET A 148 7.39 14.72 19.91
C MET A 148 8.29 13.98 18.93
N ILE A 149 8.19 14.32 17.64
CA ILE A 149 9.02 13.74 16.59
C ILE A 149 9.89 14.84 15.97
N VAL A 150 11.18 14.58 15.87
CA VAL A 150 12.12 15.45 15.15
C VAL A 150 12.76 14.63 14.04
N ILE A 151 12.55 15.05 12.80
CA ILE A 151 13.07 14.34 11.61
C ILE A 151 13.99 15.30 10.86
N ASN A 152 15.25 14.93 10.71
CA ASN A 152 16.20 15.69 9.89
C ASN A 152 16.29 15.13 8.47
N ARG A 153 16.61 15.99 7.51
CA ARG A 153 16.68 15.69 6.07
C ARG A 153 15.36 15.08 5.54
N PHE A 154 14.24 15.59 6.02
CA PHE A 154 12.92 15.05 5.66
C PHE A 154 12.61 15.13 4.15
N GLN A 155 13.31 15.94 3.38
CA GLN A 155 13.24 15.94 1.91
C GLN A 155 13.62 14.58 1.29
N MET A 156 14.31 13.72 2.04
CA MET A 156 14.67 12.35 1.60
C MET A 156 13.63 11.30 1.96
N ALA A 157 12.57 11.67 2.67
CA ALA A 157 11.52 10.75 3.09
C ALA A 157 10.81 10.09 1.89
N SER A 158 10.30 8.89 2.10
CA SER A 158 9.46 8.19 1.14
C SER A 158 8.13 8.94 0.92
N LYS A 159 7.48 8.70 -0.22
CA LYS A 159 6.18 9.32 -0.54
C LYS A 159 5.14 9.01 0.54
N SER A 160 5.09 7.77 1.02
CA SER A 160 4.18 7.34 2.08
C SER A 160 4.39 8.13 3.39
N SER A 161 5.65 8.40 3.77
CA SER A 161 5.96 9.21 4.95
C SER A 161 5.55 10.68 4.78
N ILE A 162 5.77 11.23 3.59
CA ILE A 162 5.37 12.61 3.26
C ILE A 162 3.85 12.76 3.26
N GLU A 163 3.11 11.79 2.68
CA GLU A 163 1.64 11.77 2.70
C GLU A 163 1.09 11.62 4.14
N THR A 164 1.79 10.87 5.01
CA THR A 164 1.42 10.75 6.43
C THR A 164 1.50 12.11 7.14
N ILE A 165 2.58 12.86 6.92
CA ILE A 165 2.71 14.23 7.45
C ILE A 165 1.62 15.13 6.89
N LYS A 166 1.35 15.08 5.58
CA LYS A 166 0.26 15.84 4.96
C LYS A 166 -1.09 15.56 5.62
N TYR A 167 -1.40 14.28 5.85
CA TYR A 167 -2.64 13.90 6.53
C TYR A 167 -2.70 14.42 7.98
N LEU A 168 -1.58 14.39 8.72
CA LEU A 168 -1.51 14.93 10.08
C LEU A 168 -1.63 16.46 10.12
N ILE A 169 -1.14 17.18 9.10
CA ILE A 169 -1.31 18.63 8.97
C ILE A 169 -2.80 18.96 8.75
N ASP A 170 -3.47 18.21 7.89
CA ASP A 170 -4.89 18.43 7.56
C ASP A 170 -5.80 18.00 8.71
N ASN A 171 -5.38 17.03 9.53
CA ASN A 171 -6.10 16.49 10.67
C ASN A 171 -5.29 16.62 11.96
N PRO A 172 -5.09 17.84 12.46
CA PRO A 172 -4.15 18.12 13.55
C PRO A 172 -4.57 17.50 14.89
N CYS A 173 -3.55 17.12 15.67
CA CYS A 173 -3.71 16.58 17.02
C CYS A 173 -2.84 17.38 18.00
N ALA A 174 -3.41 17.81 19.13
CA ALA A 174 -2.71 18.61 20.13
C ALA A 174 -1.55 17.83 20.81
N ASN A 175 -1.70 16.51 20.93
CA ASN A 175 -0.72 15.66 21.62
C ASN A 175 0.47 15.26 20.72
N ILE A 176 0.50 15.70 19.47
CA ILE A 176 1.61 15.41 18.54
C ILE A 176 2.32 16.71 18.17
N GLY A 177 3.63 16.75 18.40
CA GLY A 177 4.52 17.79 17.91
C GLY A 177 5.51 17.21 16.92
N ILE A 178 5.70 17.84 15.75
CA ILE A 178 6.64 17.38 14.72
C ILE A 178 7.47 18.54 14.21
N VAL A 179 8.78 18.36 14.19
CA VAL A 179 9.73 19.27 13.55
C VAL A 179 10.39 18.56 12.38
N LEU A 180 10.14 19.06 11.17
CA LEU A 180 10.72 18.57 9.93
C LEU A 180 11.93 19.44 9.57
N GLY A 181 13.13 18.91 9.72
CA GLY A 181 14.36 19.55 9.26
C GLY A 181 14.56 19.34 7.77
N VAL A 182 14.67 20.41 6.99
CA VAL A 182 14.74 20.35 5.53
C VAL A 182 15.87 21.22 5.01
N ASN A 183 16.66 20.68 4.09
CA ASN A 183 17.66 21.45 3.39
C ASN A 183 17.05 22.19 2.20
N ALA A 184 17.08 23.52 2.23
CA ALA A 184 16.53 24.39 1.19
C ALA A 184 17.16 24.21 -0.21
N ILE A 185 18.31 23.56 -0.31
CA ILE A 185 19.07 23.38 -1.55
C ILE A 185 18.72 22.05 -2.24
N VAL A 186 18.24 21.06 -1.47
CA VAL A 186 17.99 19.70 -1.95
C VAL A 186 16.50 19.38 -1.81
N LYS A 187 15.84 19.03 -2.90
CA LYS A 187 14.52 18.42 -2.88
C LYS A 187 14.64 16.88 -2.81
N GLY A 188 13.53 16.26 -2.50
CA GLY A 188 13.39 14.81 -2.62
C GLY A 188 13.47 14.31 -4.08
N THR A 189 13.05 13.09 -4.31
CA THR A 189 13.01 12.46 -5.63
C THR A 189 11.86 13.02 -6.47
N ASP A 190 11.88 12.80 -7.78
CA ASP A 190 10.80 13.22 -8.68
C ASP A 190 9.43 12.67 -8.26
N SER A 191 9.40 11.44 -7.72
CA SER A 191 8.16 10.80 -7.23
C SER A 191 7.57 11.47 -5.98
N THR A 192 8.36 12.25 -5.24
CA THR A 192 7.93 12.92 -4.00
C THR A 192 7.62 14.41 -4.18
N VAL A 193 8.02 15.01 -5.28
CA VAL A 193 7.95 16.47 -5.50
C VAL A 193 6.53 17.02 -5.37
N GLU A 194 5.55 16.39 -6.03
CA GLU A 194 4.15 16.86 -6.00
C GLU A 194 3.57 16.86 -4.58
N VAL A 195 3.81 15.79 -3.84
CA VAL A 195 3.31 15.66 -2.45
C VAL A 195 4.02 16.66 -1.55
N TRP A 196 5.32 16.86 -1.79
CA TRP A 196 6.14 17.81 -1.08
C TRP A 196 5.67 19.24 -1.29
N ASP A 197 5.38 19.65 -2.52
CA ASP A 197 4.88 20.99 -2.83
C ASP A 197 3.55 21.26 -2.12
N ARG A 198 2.65 20.27 -2.04
CA ARG A 198 1.39 20.36 -1.27
C ARG A 198 1.60 20.53 0.24
N ILE A 199 2.64 19.91 0.82
CA ILE A 199 3.01 20.12 2.23
C ILE A 199 3.48 21.56 2.45
N VAL A 200 4.40 22.02 1.61
CA VAL A 200 4.94 23.40 1.71
C VAL A 200 3.81 24.41 1.65
N GLU A 201 2.91 24.30 0.67
CA GLU A 201 1.72 25.16 0.54
C GLU A 201 0.85 25.14 1.81
N SER A 202 0.54 23.94 2.31
CA SER A 202 -0.27 23.79 3.54
C SER A 202 0.37 24.41 4.79
N LEU A 203 1.71 24.37 4.89
CA LEU A 203 2.44 24.96 6.01
C LEU A 203 2.65 26.45 5.85
N GLU A 204 2.84 26.96 4.64
CA GLU A 204 2.91 28.40 4.35
C GLU A 204 1.62 29.10 4.72
N ASP A 205 0.46 28.56 4.33
CA ASP A 205 -0.86 29.08 4.71
C ASP A 205 -1.07 29.14 6.23
N ARG A 206 -0.34 28.33 6.99
CA ARG A 206 -0.41 28.29 8.46
C ARG A 206 0.72 29.04 9.15
N SER A 207 1.60 29.69 8.41
CA SER A 207 2.82 30.34 8.94
C SER A 207 3.68 29.39 9.80
N ALA A 208 3.76 28.12 9.38
CA ALA A 208 4.43 27.05 10.12
C ALA A 208 5.81 26.69 9.55
N ILE A 209 6.39 27.55 8.71
CA ILE A 209 7.73 27.36 8.16
C ILE A 209 8.71 28.33 8.81
N TYR A 210 9.77 27.76 9.37
CA TYR A 210 10.88 28.50 9.96
C TYR A 210 12.08 28.48 9.01
N TYR A 211 12.57 29.66 8.65
CA TYR A 211 13.79 29.81 7.84
C TYR A 211 14.97 30.03 8.76
N ILE A 212 15.95 29.13 8.74
CA ILE A 212 17.07 29.10 9.66
C ILE A 212 18.36 29.52 8.94
N GLY A 213 19.04 30.54 9.48
CA GLY A 213 20.26 31.10 8.89
C GLY A 213 19.94 31.94 7.65
N SER A 214 20.62 31.64 6.54
CA SER A 214 20.41 32.29 5.24
C SER A 214 19.43 31.57 4.34
N ALA A 215 18.75 30.54 4.87
CA ALA A 215 17.76 29.79 4.12
C ALA A 215 16.58 30.68 3.72
N GLY A 216 16.16 30.56 2.49
CA GLY A 216 14.97 31.18 1.95
C GLY A 216 13.91 30.12 1.62
N PRO A 217 12.81 30.53 0.97
CA PRO A 217 11.82 29.58 0.48
C PRO A 217 12.47 28.56 -0.48
N LEU A 218 11.91 27.34 -0.50
CA LEU A 218 12.32 26.31 -1.45
C LEU A 218 12.19 26.86 -2.86
N LYS A 219 13.31 26.96 -3.58
CA LYS A 219 13.33 27.52 -4.94
C LYS A 219 12.86 26.48 -5.94
N ASN A 220 12.13 26.91 -6.99
CA ASN A 220 11.67 26.04 -8.07
C ASN A 220 12.79 25.31 -8.85
N ASN A 221 14.05 25.77 -8.73
CA ASN A 221 15.22 25.20 -9.40
C ASN A 221 16.10 24.36 -8.46
N VAL A 222 15.53 23.73 -7.46
CA VAL A 222 16.26 22.88 -6.53
C VAL A 222 16.60 21.57 -7.22
N LYS A 223 17.85 21.13 -7.08
CA LYS A 223 18.34 19.87 -7.64
C LYS A 223 17.61 18.71 -6.98
N THR A 224 16.89 17.88 -7.76
CA THR A 224 16.40 16.59 -7.28
C THR A 224 17.57 15.62 -7.17
N THR A 225 17.50 14.71 -6.21
CA THR A 225 18.47 13.61 -6.13
C THR A 225 18.22 12.63 -7.26
N ASN A 226 19.23 12.36 -8.08
CA ASN A 226 19.16 11.31 -9.08
C ASN A 226 19.26 9.93 -8.42
N ASP A 227 18.48 8.98 -8.89
CA ASP A 227 18.56 7.59 -8.40
C ASP A 227 19.94 6.97 -8.64
N ASP A 228 20.66 7.43 -9.68
CA ASP A 228 22.00 6.96 -10.03
C ASP A 228 23.10 7.38 -9.02
N GLU A 229 22.86 8.41 -8.18
CA GLU A 229 23.78 8.88 -7.15
C GLU A 229 23.58 8.15 -5.79
N LEU A 230 22.57 7.27 -5.69
CA LEU A 230 22.26 6.58 -4.44
C LEU A 230 23.11 5.32 -4.28
N TYR A 231 24.04 5.37 -3.36
CA TYR A 231 24.77 4.20 -2.90
C TYR A 231 23.97 3.52 -1.78
N ILE A 232 23.40 2.34 -2.05
CA ILE A 232 22.89 1.50 -0.98
C ILE A 232 24.09 0.88 -0.26
N THR A 233 24.21 1.19 1.03
CA THR A 233 25.27 0.62 1.89
C THR A 233 24.93 -0.78 2.37
N MET A 234 23.65 -1.18 2.31
CA MET A 234 23.18 -2.51 2.65
C MET A 234 23.66 -3.56 1.63
N ASN A 235 23.81 -4.80 2.07
CA ASN A 235 24.04 -5.90 1.15
C ASN A 235 22.83 -6.17 0.24
N PHE A 236 22.99 -6.94 -0.81
CA PHE A 236 21.92 -7.19 -1.79
C PHE A 236 20.69 -7.84 -1.17
N GLU A 237 20.86 -8.82 -0.31
CA GLU A 237 19.76 -9.53 0.33
C GLU A 237 18.91 -8.59 1.20
N GLN A 238 19.57 -7.76 2.00
CA GLN A 238 18.91 -6.73 2.80
C GLN A 238 18.19 -5.69 1.91
N SER A 239 18.82 -5.27 0.82
CA SER A 239 18.21 -4.33 -0.14
C SER A 239 16.97 -4.91 -0.82
N ILE A 240 17.00 -6.19 -1.19
CA ILE A 240 15.86 -6.90 -1.77
C ILE A 240 14.74 -7.05 -0.73
N GLN A 241 15.08 -7.40 0.52
CA GLN A 241 14.11 -7.49 1.60
C GLN A 241 13.44 -6.14 1.84
N GLU A 242 14.22 -5.04 1.89
CA GLU A 242 13.67 -3.71 2.09
C GLU A 242 12.77 -3.29 0.94
N ALA A 243 13.16 -3.50 -0.32
CA ALA A 243 12.29 -3.25 -1.47
C ALA A 243 10.99 -4.07 -1.40
N SER A 244 11.06 -5.33 -0.91
CA SER A 244 9.88 -6.16 -0.67
C SER A 244 8.98 -5.57 0.42
N ASN A 245 9.55 -5.16 1.55
CA ASN A 245 8.82 -4.54 2.65
C ASN A 245 8.09 -3.26 2.17
N ILE A 246 8.81 -2.39 1.46
CA ILE A 246 8.25 -1.14 0.90
C ILE A 246 7.08 -1.46 -0.05
N MET A 247 7.20 -2.49 -0.90
CA MET A 247 6.14 -2.94 -1.80
C MET A 247 4.90 -3.41 -1.02
N GLU A 248 5.08 -4.22 0.02
CA GLU A 248 3.97 -4.72 0.83
C GLU A 248 3.28 -3.60 1.64
N PHE A 249 4.00 -2.54 1.99
CA PHE A 249 3.42 -1.30 2.52
C PHE A 249 2.78 -0.39 1.48
N LEU A 250 2.69 -0.84 0.22
CA LEU A 250 2.04 -0.15 -0.89
C LEU A 250 2.73 1.14 -1.36
N ASP A 251 3.97 1.41 -0.97
CA ASP A 251 4.78 2.51 -1.54
C ASP A 251 5.52 2.01 -2.79
N PHE A 252 4.75 1.73 -3.85
CA PHE A 252 5.29 1.07 -5.05
C PHE A 252 6.31 1.92 -5.81
N GLU A 253 6.20 3.24 -5.76
CA GLU A 253 7.16 4.14 -6.40
C GLU A 253 8.50 4.08 -5.68
N GLN A 254 8.49 4.04 -4.36
CA GLN A 254 9.70 3.86 -3.56
C GLN A 254 10.27 2.44 -3.71
N ALA A 255 9.41 1.41 -3.76
CA ALA A 255 9.84 0.03 -4.05
C ALA A 255 10.51 -0.08 -5.42
N ARG A 256 9.92 0.53 -6.47
CA ARG A 256 10.51 0.61 -7.81
C ARG A 256 11.87 1.29 -7.80
N ARG A 257 11.99 2.40 -7.05
CA ARG A 257 13.26 3.10 -6.88
C ARG A 257 14.31 2.17 -6.27
N GLY A 258 13.99 1.45 -5.20
CA GLY A 258 14.87 0.44 -4.61
C GLY A 258 15.28 -0.63 -5.61
N CYS A 259 14.32 -1.16 -6.38
CA CYS A 259 14.60 -2.16 -7.42
C CYS A 259 15.53 -1.61 -8.52
N ARG A 260 15.37 -0.36 -8.96
CA ARG A 260 16.25 0.29 -9.96
C ARG A 260 17.68 0.45 -9.44
N ILE A 261 17.83 0.82 -8.17
CA ILE A 261 19.15 0.93 -7.55
C ILE A 261 19.83 -0.44 -7.48
N ILE A 262 19.09 -1.48 -7.10
CA ILE A 262 19.60 -2.86 -7.10
C ILE A 262 19.98 -3.29 -8.52
N GLU A 263 19.12 -3.03 -9.52
CA GLU A 263 19.40 -3.32 -10.93
C GLU A 263 20.66 -2.60 -11.44
N HIS A 264 20.85 -1.34 -11.05
CA HIS A 264 22.05 -0.57 -11.39
C HIS A 264 23.31 -1.20 -10.77
N LYS A 265 23.26 -1.54 -9.49
CA LYS A 265 24.38 -2.23 -8.81
C LYS A 265 24.73 -3.55 -9.50
N LEU A 266 23.74 -4.36 -9.88
CA LEU A 266 23.94 -5.61 -10.60
C LEU A 266 24.64 -5.43 -11.94
N LYS A 267 24.40 -4.31 -12.63
CA LYS A 267 25.00 -4.03 -13.95
C LYS A 267 26.42 -3.48 -13.89
N PHE A 268 26.77 -2.74 -12.84
CA PHE A 268 27.99 -1.92 -12.80
C PHE A 268 28.96 -2.29 -11.66
N GLU A 269 28.53 -3.09 -10.72
CA GLU A 269 29.41 -3.61 -9.68
C GLU A 269 29.62 -5.11 -9.93
N ASP A 270 30.86 -5.61 -9.89
CA ASP A 270 31.21 -7.04 -9.94
C ASP A 270 30.79 -7.76 -8.62
N ALA A 271 29.55 -7.52 -8.21
CA ALA A 271 29.03 -8.08 -6.98
C ALA A 271 28.42 -9.44 -7.23
N TRP A 272 28.88 -10.43 -6.49
CA TRP A 272 28.31 -11.77 -6.55
C TRP A 272 26.98 -11.81 -5.78
N ILE A 273 25.95 -12.27 -6.47
CA ILE A 273 24.64 -12.58 -5.88
C ILE A 273 24.32 -14.04 -6.17
N ASP A 274 23.83 -14.75 -5.16
CA ASP A 274 23.33 -16.10 -5.37
C ASP A 274 22.03 -16.10 -6.21
N GLU A 275 21.80 -17.19 -6.93
CA GLU A 275 20.65 -17.30 -7.83
C GLU A 275 19.29 -17.22 -7.11
N LYS A 276 19.22 -17.66 -5.84
CA LYS A 276 17.99 -17.59 -5.04
C LYS A 276 17.62 -16.14 -4.76
N SER A 277 18.57 -15.33 -4.31
CA SER A 277 18.38 -13.89 -4.07
C SER A 277 18.06 -13.16 -5.37
N LEU A 278 18.69 -13.52 -6.47
CA LEU A 278 18.43 -12.94 -7.78
C LEU A 278 17.01 -13.29 -8.29
N ARG A 279 16.56 -14.54 -8.12
CA ARG A 279 15.17 -14.93 -8.41
C ARG A 279 14.19 -14.11 -7.57
N ARG A 280 14.44 -13.95 -6.26
CA ARG A 280 13.61 -13.13 -5.37
C ARG A 280 13.55 -11.68 -5.84
N PHE A 281 14.67 -11.09 -6.22
CA PHE A 281 14.74 -9.74 -6.77
C PHE A 281 13.84 -9.56 -7.99
N TYR A 282 13.99 -10.42 -9.01
CA TYR A 282 13.16 -10.32 -10.21
C TYR A 282 11.67 -10.47 -9.92
N MET A 283 11.29 -11.32 -8.98
CA MET A 283 9.89 -11.49 -8.58
C MET A 283 9.34 -10.25 -7.86
N VAL A 284 10.10 -9.66 -6.92
CA VAL A 284 9.72 -8.41 -6.23
C VAL A 284 9.57 -7.27 -7.23
N TYR A 285 10.54 -7.12 -8.14
CA TYR A 285 10.50 -6.07 -9.15
C TYR A 285 9.35 -6.27 -10.16
N ALA A 286 9.10 -7.50 -10.59
CA ALA A 286 7.97 -7.81 -11.47
C ALA A 286 6.62 -7.49 -10.79
N ARG A 287 6.42 -7.88 -9.53
CA ARG A 287 5.22 -7.55 -8.75
C ARG A 287 5.04 -6.03 -8.60
N THR A 288 6.11 -5.32 -8.24
CA THR A 288 6.11 -3.86 -8.14
C THR A 288 5.70 -3.22 -9.47
N SER A 289 6.25 -3.70 -10.59
CA SER A 289 5.91 -3.22 -11.93
C SER A 289 4.45 -3.48 -12.31
N VAL A 290 3.88 -4.64 -11.92
CA VAL A 290 2.43 -4.92 -12.10
C VAL A 290 1.60 -3.90 -11.36
N LEU A 291 1.91 -3.64 -10.09
CA LEU A 291 1.14 -2.73 -9.24
C LEU A 291 1.26 -1.26 -9.67
N LEU A 292 2.31 -0.92 -10.39
CA LEU A 292 2.49 0.39 -11.06
C LEU A 292 1.86 0.46 -12.45
N GLY A 293 1.30 -0.64 -12.97
CA GLY A 293 0.76 -0.69 -14.34
C GLY A 293 1.80 -0.86 -15.42
N GLU A 294 3.07 -1.10 -15.09
CA GLU A 294 4.19 -1.28 -16.03
C GLU A 294 4.27 -2.72 -16.57
N MET A 295 3.19 -3.20 -17.19
CA MET A 295 3.03 -4.62 -17.57
C MET A 295 4.12 -5.15 -18.49
N SER A 296 4.67 -4.33 -19.39
CA SER A 296 5.75 -4.74 -20.31
C SER A 296 7.03 -5.03 -19.56
N LYS A 297 7.38 -4.16 -18.59
CA LYS A 297 8.55 -4.36 -17.73
C LYS A 297 8.35 -5.58 -16.81
N ALA A 298 7.16 -5.76 -16.28
CA ALA A 298 6.83 -6.93 -15.46
C ALA A 298 7.03 -8.26 -16.24
N ILE A 299 6.62 -8.32 -17.52
CA ILE A 299 6.83 -9.49 -18.37
C ILE A 299 8.31 -9.72 -18.63
N GLU A 300 9.09 -8.68 -18.93
CA GLU A 300 10.54 -8.75 -19.11
C GLU A 300 11.21 -9.38 -17.88
N LEU A 301 10.96 -8.81 -16.68
CA LEU A 301 11.50 -9.29 -15.41
C LEU A 301 11.07 -10.72 -15.08
N THR A 302 9.83 -11.08 -15.44
CA THR A 302 9.34 -12.45 -15.27
C THR A 302 10.10 -13.43 -16.19
N ASN A 303 10.53 -13.00 -17.40
CA ASN A 303 11.36 -13.83 -18.25
C ASN A 303 12.80 -13.95 -17.73
N GLU A 304 13.37 -12.90 -17.14
CA GLU A 304 14.66 -12.98 -16.43
C GLU A 304 14.59 -13.98 -15.27
N TYR A 305 13.51 -13.94 -14.47
CA TYR A 305 13.25 -14.93 -13.44
C TYR A 305 13.24 -16.36 -14.01
N LYS A 306 12.58 -16.59 -15.16
CA LYS A 306 12.50 -17.89 -15.80
C LYS A 306 13.89 -18.44 -16.15
N ALA A 307 14.80 -17.60 -16.63
CA ALA A 307 16.15 -18.01 -17.02
C ALA A 307 16.98 -18.54 -15.84
N LEU A 308 16.57 -18.25 -14.60
CA LEU A 308 17.22 -18.68 -13.35
C LEU A 308 16.53 -19.85 -12.68
N ILE A 309 15.51 -20.45 -13.28
CA ILE A 309 14.81 -21.61 -12.68
C ILE A 309 15.76 -22.82 -12.66
N PRO A 310 15.99 -23.43 -11.49
CA PRO A 310 16.87 -24.60 -11.40
C PRO A 310 16.23 -25.80 -12.10
N GLU A 311 17.06 -26.71 -12.59
CA GLU A 311 16.58 -27.96 -13.20
C GLU A 311 15.86 -28.86 -12.18
N ASN A 312 16.34 -28.87 -10.94
CA ASN A 312 15.72 -29.59 -9.84
C ASN A 312 14.67 -28.70 -9.17
N ASP A 313 13.50 -29.25 -8.84
CA ASP A 313 12.36 -28.52 -8.22
C ASP A 313 11.82 -27.38 -9.11
N SER A 314 11.92 -27.60 -10.43
CA SER A 314 11.52 -26.60 -11.43
C SER A 314 10.01 -26.29 -11.41
N GLU A 315 9.19 -27.25 -11.01
CA GLU A 315 7.73 -27.20 -11.04
C GLU A 315 7.18 -26.07 -10.19
N HIS A 316 7.67 -25.93 -8.95
CA HIS A 316 7.30 -24.83 -8.05
C HIS A 316 7.60 -23.45 -8.69
N TYR A 317 8.83 -23.27 -9.20
CA TYR A 317 9.23 -22.00 -9.83
C TYR A 317 8.52 -21.74 -11.15
N LEU A 318 8.22 -22.77 -11.94
CA LEU A 318 7.44 -22.65 -13.17
C LEU A 318 5.99 -22.24 -12.88
N SER A 319 5.39 -22.78 -11.82
CA SER A 319 4.07 -22.35 -11.38
C SER A 319 4.06 -20.84 -11.07
N LEU A 320 5.00 -20.34 -10.27
CA LEU A 320 5.13 -18.90 -9.97
C LEU A 320 5.37 -18.05 -11.22
N TYR A 321 6.21 -18.52 -12.15
CA TYR A 321 6.44 -17.86 -13.43
C TYR A 321 5.14 -17.68 -14.23
N TYR A 322 4.40 -18.76 -14.42
CA TYR A 322 3.16 -18.72 -15.19
C TYR A 322 2.05 -17.95 -14.47
N PHE A 323 1.99 -18.02 -13.14
CA PHE A 323 1.10 -17.20 -12.35
C PHE A 323 1.32 -15.70 -12.57
N MET A 324 2.58 -15.23 -12.47
CA MET A 324 2.93 -13.82 -12.71
C MET A 324 2.64 -13.41 -14.12
N LYS A 325 2.97 -14.24 -15.11
CA LYS A 325 2.73 -13.98 -16.51
C LYS A 325 1.23 -13.92 -16.84
N GLY A 326 0.44 -14.80 -16.25
CA GLY A 326 -1.03 -14.80 -16.34
C GLY A 326 -1.62 -13.51 -15.78
N THR A 327 -1.13 -13.07 -14.61
CA THR A 327 -1.51 -11.79 -13.98
C THR A 327 -1.20 -10.61 -14.91
N CYS A 328 0.00 -10.54 -15.49
CA CYS A 328 0.35 -9.48 -16.43
C CYS A 328 -0.57 -9.48 -17.68
N TYR A 329 -0.86 -10.63 -18.24
CA TYR A 329 -1.75 -10.72 -19.40
C TYR A 329 -3.21 -10.37 -19.07
N MET A 330 -3.68 -10.73 -17.87
CA MET A 330 -5.01 -10.35 -17.41
C MET A 330 -5.17 -8.83 -17.36
N TYR A 331 -4.22 -8.12 -16.75
CA TYR A 331 -4.26 -6.65 -16.68
C TYR A 331 -4.00 -5.95 -18.03
N GLN A 332 -3.37 -6.64 -18.99
CA GLN A 332 -3.30 -6.17 -20.38
C GLN A 332 -4.59 -6.43 -21.19
N GLY A 333 -5.58 -7.09 -20.63
CA GLY A 333 -6.79 -7.50 -21.34
C GLY A 333 -6.57 -8.65 -22.35
N LYS A 334 -5.41 -9.33 -22.32
CA LYS A 334 -5.08 -10.47 -23.17
C LYS A 334 -5.58 -11.78 -22.56
N LEU A 335 -6.91 -11.90 -22.41
CA LEU A 335 -7.55 -12.91 -21.56
C LEU A 335 -7.26 -14.35 -21.98
N GLU A 336 -7.16 -14.64 -23.28
CA GLU A 336 -6.80 -15.98 -23.76
C GLU A 336 -5.39 -16.38 -23.30
N LYS A 337 -4.40 -15.46 -23.46
CA LYS A 337 -3.04 -15.70 -22.99
C LYS A 337 -2.97 -15.80 -21.47
N ALA A 338 -3.77 -15.01 -20.77
CA ALA A 338 -3.90 -15.10 -19.32
C ALA A 338 -4.44 -16.44 -18.87
N GLY A 339 -5.52 -16.92 -19.49
CA GLY A 339 -6.13 -18.24 -19.20
C GLY A 339 -5.17 -19.41 -19.46
N ASN A 340 -4.44 -19.38 -20.58
CA ASN A 340 -3.43 -20.40 -20.88
C ASN A 340 -2.30 -20.39 -19.83
N SER A 341 -1.87 -19.20 -19.40
CA SER A 341 -0.85 -19.08 -18.36
C SER A 341 -1.37 -19.55 -16.99
N ALA A 342 -2.60 -19.20 -16.61
CA ALA A 342 -3.20 -19.67 -15.36
C ALA A 342 -3.35 -21.20 -15.33
N LYS A 343 -3.72 -21.83 -16.47
CA LYS A 343 -3.73 -23.28 -16.61
C LYS A 343 -2.35 -23.88 -16.41
N SER A 344 -1.32 -23.34 -17.09
CA SER A 344 0.05 -23.81 -16.89
C SER A 344 0.51 -23.65 -15.43
N ALA A 345 0.17 -22.52 -14.78
CA ALA A 345 0.48 -22.32 -13.36
C ALA A 345 -0.15 -23.41 -12.49
N TYR A 346 -1.42 -23.76 -12.76
CA TYR A 346 -2.12 -24.82 -12.07
C TYR A 346 -1.46 -26.19 -12.30
N ASP A 347 -1.19 -26.54 -13.57
CA ASP A 347 -0.60 -27.84 -13.93
C ASP A 347 0.76 -28.04 -13.22
N TYR A 348 1.62 -27.01 -13.19
CA TYR A 348 2.90 -27.05 -12.47
C TYR A 348 2.74 -27.06 -10.95
N ALA A 349 1.74 -26.34 -10.40
CA ALA A 349 1.47 -26.37 -8.97
C ALA A 349 1.04 -27.76 -8.49
N VAL A 350 0.24 -28.47 -9.30
CA VAL A 350 -0.14 -29.86 -9.02
C VAL A 350 1.07 -30.79 -9.06
N LEU A 351 1.96 -30.62 -10.04
CA LEU A 351 3.22 -31.40 -10.10
C LEU A 351 4.15 -31.12 -8.93
N ALA A 352 4.15 -29.89 -8.42
CA ALA A 352 4.92 -29.50 -7.23
C ALA A 352 4.26 -29.94 -5.91
N GLU A 353 3.06 -30.49 -5.94
CA GLU A 353 2.26 -30.84 -4.76
C GLU A 353 2.07 -29.67 -3.78
N ASP A 354 1.98 -28.42 -4.31
CA ASP A 354 1.87 -27.19 -3.51
C ASP A 354 0.41 -26.68 -3.52
N ASP A 355 -0.33 -26.99 -2.46
CA ASP A 355 -1.73 -26.60 -2.28
C ASP A 355 -1.94 -25.08 -2.34
N THR A 356 -0.96 -24.30 -1.89
CA THR A 356 -1.04 -22.84 -1.91
C THR A 356 -0.95 -22.31 -3.33
N LEU A 357 -0.04 -22.82 -4.15
CA LEU A 357 0.09 -22.45 -5.55
C LEU A 357 -1.09 -22.94 -6.39
N ILE A 358 -1.62 -24.16 -6.10
CA ILE A 358 -2.84 -24.67 -6.71
C ILE A 358 -3.99 -23.69 -6.49
N PHE A 359 -4.22 -23.29 -5.23
CA PHE A 359 -5.26 -22.33 -4.88
C PHE A 359 -5.05 -20.96 -5.56
N LYS A 360 -3.82 -20.42 -5.57
CA LYS A 360 -3.51 -19.14 -6.25
C LYS A 360 -3.79 -19.20 -7.75
N ALA A 361 -3.46 -20.31 -8.42
CA ALA A 361 -3.70 -20.49 -9.86
C ALA A 361 -5.21 -20.60 -10.17
N GLU A 362 -5.97 -21.30 -9.33
CA GLU A 362 -7.44 -21.37 -9.42
C GLU A 362 -8.07 -19.98 -9.24
N LEU A 363 -7.64 -19.24 -8.21
CA LEU A 363 -8.10 -17.88 -7.97
C LEU A 363 -7.79 -16.95 -9.15
N LEU A 364 -6.59 -17.06 -9.73
CA LEU A 364 -6.22 -16.30 -10.93
C LEU A 364 -7.17 -16.63 -12.09
N SER A 365 -7.52 -17.90 -12.29
CA SER A 365 -8.47 -18.32 -13.32
C SER A 365 -9.86 -17.69 -13.12
N VAL A 366 -10.34 -17.60 -11.88
CA VAL A 366 -11.59 -16.89 -11.54
C VAL A 366 -11.47 -15.40 -11.83
N MET A 367 -10.36 -14.76 -11.42
CA MET A 367 -10.13 -13.33 -11.64
C MET A 367 -10.05 -12.98 -13.13
N ILE A 368 -9.44 -13.85 -13.96
CA ILE A 368 -9.38 -13.67 -15.41
C ILE A 368 -10.80 -13.71 -16.02
N LYS A 369 -11.62 -14.64 -15.59
CA LYS A 369 -13.02 -14.73 -16.03
C LYS A 369 -13.80 -13.48 -15.61
N MET A 370 -13.62 -13.00 -14.38
CA MET A 370 -14.24 -11.75 -13.90
C MET A 370 -13.76 -10.54 -14.68
N SER A 371 -12.46 -10.43 -15.02
CA SER A 371 -11.88 -9.30 -15.77
C SER A 371 -12.39 -9.23 -17.21
N GLY A 372 -12.69 -10.36 -17.84
CA GLY A 372 -13.30 -10.42 -19.18
C GLY A 372 -14.66 -9.71 -19.25
N TRP A 373 -15.32 -9.63 -18.13
CA TRP A 373 -16.61 -9.00 -17.96
C TRP A 373 -16.58 -7.47 -17.97
N TYR A 374 -15.57 -6.86 -17.37
CA TYR A 374 -15.41 -5.40 -17.40
C TYR A 374 -15.17 -4.85 -18.82
N ASN A 375 -14.66 -5.68 -19.73
CA ASN A 375 -14.33 -5.27 -21.09
C ASN A 375 -15.43 -5.58 -22.14
N ILE A 376 -16.46 -6.40 -21.80
CA ILE A 376 -17.45 -6.85 -22.76
C ILE A 376 -18.84 -6.60 -22.21
N PHE A 377 -19.41 -5.45 -22.50
CA PHE A 377 -20.78 -5.07 -22.15
C PHE A 377 -21.87 -6.03 -22.71
N PHE A 378 -21.52 -7.02 -23.51
CA PHE A 378 -22.48 -7.80 -24.31
C PHE A 378 -22.24 -9.31 -24.43
N CYS A 379 -21.26 -9.90 -23.75
CA CYS A 379 -21.05 -11.36 -23.81
C CYS A 379 -21.31 -11.99 -22.46
N VAL A 380 -22.49 -12.56 -22.34
CA VAL A 380 -22.92 -13.37 -21.21
C VAL A 380 -22.24 -14.74 -21.32
N GLN A 381 -21.14 -14.93 -20.63
CA GLN A 381 -20.68 -16.28 -20.28
C GLN A 381 -20.89 -16.49 -18.79
N ASP A 382 -21.61 -17.56 -18.45
CA ASP A 382 -21.73 -18.01 -17.07
C ASP A 382 -20.33 -18.19 -16.49
N ILE A 383 -20.03 -17.48 -15.41
CA ILE A 383 -18.85 -17.76 -14.58
C ILE A 383 -19.36 -18.65 -13.44
N PRO A 384 -19.26 -19.96 -13.54
CA PRO A 384 -19.54 -20.79 -12.39
C PRO A 384 -18.40 -20.57 -11.39
N VAL A 385 -18.65 -19.74 -10.39
CA VAL A 385 -17.84 -19.78 -9.18
C VAL A 385 -18.33 -21.02 -8.43
N SER A 386 -17.51 -22.06 -8.42
CA SER A 386 -17.85 -23.30 -7.73
C SER A 386 -17.88 -23.04 -6.21
N ASP A 387 -18.75 -23.74 -5.51
CA ASP A 387 -18.77 -23.71 -4.05
C ASP A 387 -17.39 -24.10 -3.46
N GLU A 388 -16.65 -24.95 -4.17
CA GLU A 388 -15.29 -25.35 -3.80
C GLU A 388 -14.31 -24.18 -3.71
N ILE A 389 -14.31 -23.23 -4.66
CA ILE A 389 -13.43 -22.05 -4.59
C ILE A 389 -13.85 -21.12 -3.45
N ILE A 390 -15.15 -21.02 -3.17
CA ILE A 390 -15.66 -20.25 -2.03
C ILE A 390 -15.17 -20.86 -0.71
N GLU A 391 -15.24 -22.17 -0.57
CA GLU A 391 -14.73 -22.88 0.61
C GLU A 391 -13.23 -22.71 0.76
N LYS A 392 -12.45 -22.76 -0.34
CA LYS A 392 -11.01 -22.49 -0.33
C LYS A 392 -10.71 -21.05 0.09
N LEU A 393 -11.44 -20.06 -0.42
CA LEU A 393 -11.28 -18.65 -0.01
C LEU A 393 -11.56 -18.45 1.49
N ILE A 394 -12.59 -19.10 2.01
CA ILE A 394 -12.91 -19.08 3.45
C ILE A 394 -11.78 -19.75 4.25
N LYS A 395 -11.31 -20.93 3.81
CA LYS A 395 -10.24 -21.70 4.47
C LYS A 395 -8.93 -20.90 4.53
N HIS A 396 -8.56 -20.21 3.45
CA HIS A 396 -7.34 -19.41 3.35
C HIS A 396 -7.51 -17.98 3.86
N GLY A 397 -8.69 -17.60 4.36
CA GLY A 397 -8.93 -16.26 4.91
C GLY A 397 -8.93 -15.12 3.87
N TYR A 398 -9.14 -15.41 2.59
CA TYR A 398 -9.18 -14.43 1.50
C TYR A 398 -10.52 -13.68 1.46
N ARG A 399 -10.70 -12.81 2.44
CA ARG A 399 -11.98 -12.15 2.71
C ARG A 399 -12.32 -11.05 1.70
N ASN A 400 -11.31 -10.34 1.21
CA ASN A 400 -11.51 -9.29 0.21
C ASN A 400 -11.91 -9.89 -1.14
N HIS A 401 -11.19 -10.92 -1.62
CA HIS A 401 -11.55 -11.64 -2.84
C HIS A 401 -12.93 -12.28 -2.72
N LEU A 402 -13.25 -12.84 -1.57
CA LEU A 402 -14.58 -13.43 -1.33
C LEU A 402 -15.70 -12.39 -1.43
N ALA A 403 -15.51 -11.19 -0.86
CA ALA A 403 -16.45 -10.09 -0.98
C ALA A 403 -16.62 -9.63 -2.44
N HIS A 404 -15.53 -9.49 -3.18
CA HIS A 404 -15.55 -9.20 -4.62
C HIS A 404 -16.33 -10.26 -5.40
N ILE A 405 -16.10 -11.55 -5.15
CA ILE A 405 -16.79 -12.63 -5.81
C ILE A 405 -18.29 -12.57 -5.53
N TYR A 406 -18.71 -12.39 -4.29
CA TYR A 406 -20.12 -12.25 -3.94
C TYR A 406 -20.81 -11.05 -4.61
N ILE A 407 -20.08 -9.93 -4.74
CA ILE A 407 -20.65 -8.69 -5.31
C ILE A 407 -20.62 -8.72 -6.85
N TYR A 408 -19.57 -9.29 -7.45
CA TYR A 408 -19.36 -9.17 -8.89
C TYR A 408 -19.58 -10.46 -9.69
N ALA A 409 -19.19 -11.62 -9.18
CA ALA A 409 -19.23 -12.85 -9.95
C ALA A 409 -20.63 -13.46 -10.08
N TYR A 410 -21.44 -13.32 -9.03
CA TYR A 410 -22.82 -13.86 -9.06
C TYR A 410 -23.80 -13.05 -9.92
N ASP A 411 -23.46 -11.80 -10.26
CA ASP A 411 -24.26 -10.97 -11.16
C ASP A 411 -24.24 -11.51 -12.60
N ASN A 412 -23.29 -12.34 -12.91
CA ASN A 412 -22.89 -12.68 -14.27
C ASN A 412 -23.34 -14.09 -14.72
N SER A 413 -23.90 -14.86 -13.82
CA SER A 413 -24.29 -16.26 -14.11
C SER A 413 -25.61 -16.40 -14.87
N ARG A 414 -26.19 -15.29 -15.39
CA ARG A 414 -27.56 -15.35 -15.92
C ARG A 414 -27.70 -14.70 -17.27
N ASP A 415 -28.33 -15.48 -18.14
CA ASP A 415 -28.88 -15.02 -19.41
C ASP A 415 -29.90 -13.89 -19.11
N VAL A 416 -29.43 -12.63 -19.20
CA VAL A 416 -30.23 -11.43 -18.92
C VAL A 416 -31.51 -11.38 -19.75
N VAL A 417 -31.58 -12.19 -20.80
CA VAL A 417 -32.71 -12.23 -21.75
C VAL A 417 -33.80 -13.27 -21.37
N LYS A 418 -33.46 -14.28 -20.54
CA LYS A 418 -34.37 -15.44 -20.34
C LYS A 418 -34.94 -15.64 -18.93
N GLN A 419 -34.42 -14.98 -17.89
CA GLN A 419 -34.94 -15.20 -16.54
C GLN A 419 -35.40 -13.90 -15.86
N SER A 420 -36.38 -14.06 -14.96
CA SER A 420 -36.88 -12.92 -14.17
C SER A 420 -35.74 -12.28 -13.41
N PHE A 421 -35.56 -11.00 -13.60
CA PHE A 421 -34.57 -10.12 -12.95
C PHE A 421 -34.58 -10.14 -11.41
N TYR A 422 -35.33 -11.02 -10.80
CA TYR A 422 -35.45 -11.17 -9.37
C TYR A 422 -35.27 -12.62 -8.97
N ASP A 423 -34.10 -12.95 -8.53
CA ASP A 423 -33.80 -14.20 -7.86
C ASP A 423 -33.37 -13.92 -6.42
N GLU A 424 -34.06 -14.54 -5.46
CA GLU A 424 -33.73 -14.42 -4.04
C GLU A 424 -32.31 -14.90 -3.73
N SER A 425 -31.78 -15.84 -4.50
CA SER A 425 -30.41 -16.32 -4.35
C SER A 425 -29.39 -15.23 -4.64
N LEU A 426 -29.62 -14.43 -5.70
CA LEU A 426 -28.76 -13.30 -6.06
C LEU A 426 -28.73 -12.25 -4.94
N LEU A 427 -29.91 -11.87 -4.43
CA LEU A 427 -30.01 -10.93 -3.32
C LEU A 427 -29.29 -11.45 -2.07
N LYS A 428 -29.36 -12.74 -1.80
CA LYS A 428 -28.66 -13.38 -0.68
C LYS A 428 -27.13 -13.27 -0.83
N HIS A 429 -26.61 -13.49 -2.04
CA HIS A 429 -25.17 -13.36 -2.30
C HIS A 429 -24.69 -11.90 -2.18
N PHE A 430 -25.44 -10.95 -2.75
CA PHE A 430 -25.16 -9.51 -2.55
C PHE A 430 -25.17 -9.11 -1.09
N THR A 431 -26.14 -9.58 -0.32
CA THR A 431 -26.23 -9.29 1.12
C THR A 431 -25.00 -9.83 1.84
N LYS A 432 -24.59 -11.08 1.56
CA LYS A 432 -23.35 -11.65 2.12
C LYS A 432 -22.12 -10.84 1.73
N GLY A 433 -21.99 -10.46 0.46
CA GLY A 433 -20.89 -9.62 -0.02
C GLY A 433 -20.85 -8.26 0.67
N LEU A 434 -22.02 -7.61 0.82
CA LEU A 434 -22.14 -6.33 1.51
C LEU A 434 -21.79 -6.44 3.01
N GLU A 435 -22.28 -7.48 3.69
CA GLU A 435 -21.97 -7.73 5.09
C GLU A 435 -20.47 -7.97 5.27
N LEU A 436 -19.86 -8.79 4.44
CA LEU A 436 -18.45 -9.07 4.46
C LEU A 436 -17.62 -7.82 4.13
N ALA A 437 -18.01 -7.02 3.12
CA ALA A 437 -17.34 -5.77 2.79
C ALA A 437 -17.37 -4.77 3.96
N LYS A 438 -18.48 -4.70 4.70
CA LYS A 438 -18.58 -3.89 5.92
C LYS A 438 -17.69 -4.42 7.03
N GLU A 439 -17.69 -5.74 7.25
CA GLU A 439 -16.89 -6.39 8.29
C GLU A 439 -15.39 -6.20 8.08
N ILE A 440 -14.92 -6.34 6.84
CA ILE A 440 -13.51 -6.10 6.50
C ILE A 440 -13.17 -4.60 6.38
N GLY A 441 -14.17 -3.72 6.35
CA GLY A 441 -14.01 -2.28 6.23
C GLY A 441 -13.66 -1.81 4.80
N ASN A 442 -14.05 -2.54 3.75
CA ASN A 442 -13.83 -2.11 2.36
C ASN A 442 -14.97 -1.20 1.88
N GLU A 443 -14.82 0.11 2.09
CA GLU A 443 -15.85 1.11 1.76
C GLU A 443 -16.16 1.18 0.26
N GLN A 444 -15.17 0.95 -0.61
CA GLN A 444 -15.38 0.93 -2.05
C GLN A 444 -16.34 -0.22 -2.44
N LEU A 445 -16.09 -1.41 -1.92
CA LEU A 445 -16.98 -2.55 -2.15
C LEU A 445 -18.37 -2.34 -1.55
N VAL A 446 -18.47 -1.68 -0.39
CA VAL A 446 -19.76 -1.30 0.20
C VAL A 446 -20.52 -0.36 -0.72
N TYR A 447 -19.84 0.64 -1.27
CA TYR A 447 -20.43 1.57 -2.22
C TYR A 447 -20.90 0.87 -3.50
N ASP A 448 -20.06 0.02 -4.07
CA ASP A 448 -20.36 -0.75 -5.28
C ASP A 448 -21.56 -1.69 -5.07
N ALA A 449 -21.61 -2.36 -3.91
CA ALA A 449 -22.75 -3.21 -3.55
C ALA A 449 -24.06 -2.41 -3.46
N TYR A 450 -24.02 -1.22 -2.86
CA TYR A 450 -25.20 -0.35 -2.82
C TYR A 450 -25.60 0.14 -4.21
N GLN A 451 -24.66 0.56 -5.06
CA GLN A 451 -24.96 0.96 -6.44
C GLN A 451 -25.63 -0.17 -7.22
N LYS A 452 -25.11 -1.39 -7.14
CA LYS A 452 -25.72 -2.56 -7.80
C LYS A 452 -27.11 -2.88 -7.25
N THR A 453 -27.32 -2.77 -5.95
CA THR A 453 -28.64 -2.94 -5.33
C THR A 453 -29.66 -1.93 -5.87
N ILE A 454 -29.26 -0.67 -6.00
CA ILE A 454 -30.10 0.40 -6.58
C ILE A 454 -30.44 0.11 -8.05
N MET A 455 -29.44 -0.32 -8.84
CA MET A 455 -29.67 -0.72 -10.23
C MET A 455 -30.64 -1.88 -10.36
N LEU A 456 -30.52 -2.91 -9.53
CA LEU A 456 -31.44 -4.06 -9.51
C LEU A 456 -32.86 -3.62 -9.09
N ALA A 457 -32.99 -2.74 -8.10
CA ALA A 457 -34.28 -2.23 -7.67
C ALA A 457 -34.97 -1.37 -8.76
N SER A 458 -34.19 -0.51 -9.44
CA SER A 458 -34.71 0.34 -10.54
C SER A 458 -35.16 -0.49 -11.75
N THR A 459 -34.41 -1.53 -12.14
CA THR A 459 -34.80 -2.45 -13.21
C THR A 459 -36.06 -3.23 -12.84
N ARG A 460 -36.23 -3.62 -11.57
CA ARG A 460 -37.44 -4.29 -11.08
C ARG A 460 -38.67 -3.41 -11.25
N ASP A 461 -38.59 -2.12 -10.92
CA ASP A 461 -39.72 -1.20 -11.03
C ASP A 461 -40.07 -0.90 -12.50
N VAL A 462 -39.08 -0.76 -13.38
CA VAL A 462 -39.28 -0.61 -14.82
C VAL A 462 -39.96 -1.86 -15.39
N TYR A 463 -39.53 -3.06 -15.02
CA TYR A 463 -40.10 -4.31 -15.50
C TYR A 463 -41.53 -4.55 -14.97
N LYS A 464 -41.80 -4.21 -13.71
CA LYS A 464 -43.17 -4.24 -13.18
C LYS A 464 -44.11 -3.28 -13.96
N ARG A 465 -43.65 -2.05 -14.26
CA ARG A 465 -44.39 -1.10 -15.05
C ARG A 465 -44.64 -1.60 -16.48
N GLN A 466 -43.63 -2.16 -17.13
CA GLN A 466 -43.76 -2.76 -18.47
C GLN A 466 -44.73 -3.95 -18.46
N ARG A 467 -44.69 -4.86 -17.47
CA ARG A 467 -45.59 -6.01 -17.33
C ARG A 467 -47.04 -5.54 -17.11
N ILE A 468 -47.25 -4.51 -16.30
CA ILE A 468 -48.57 -3.94 -16.09
C ILE A 468 -49.09 -3.27 -17.37
N ALA A 469 -48.24 -2.58 -18.12
CA ALA A 469 -48.58 -1.97 -19.40
C ALA A 469 -48.96 -3.03 -20.46
N CYS A 470 -48.16 -4.13 -20.59
CA CYS A 470 -48.45 -5.26 -21.48
C CYS A 470 -49.75 -6.00 -21.11
N HIS A 471 -50.01 -6.15 -19.80
CA HIS A 471 -51.31 -6.76 -19.38
C HIS A 471 -52.50 -5.85 -19.64
N LYS A 472 -52.36 -4.55 -19.56
CA LYS A 472 -53.43 -3.59 -19.94
C LYS A 472 -53.67 -3.56 -21.45
N HIS A 473 -52.62 -3.76 -22.27
CA HIS A 473 -52.75 -3.85 -23.73
C HIS A 473 -53.42 -5.16 -24.24
N LYS A 474 -53.23 -6.27 -23.51
CA LYS A 474 -53.85 -7.57 -23.85
C LYS A 474 -55.34 -7.64 -23.43
N ARG A 475 -55.83 -6.70 -22.65
CA ARG A 475 -57.25 -6.62 -22.22
C ARG A 475 -58.07 -5.56 -22.98
N ARG A 476 -57.47 -4.88 -23.93
CA ARG A 476 -58.12 -4.09 -24.96
C ARG A 476 -58.10 -4.80 -26.31
#